data_eafd4d2e052e2916b4804bc58af130d1
#
_entry.id   eafd4d2e052e2916b4804bc58af130d1
#
_cell.length_a   1.000
_cell.length_b   1.000
_cell.length_c   1.000
_cell.angle_alpha   90.00
_cell.angle_beta   90.00
_cell.angle_gamma   90.00
#
_symmetry.space_group_name_H-M   'P 1'
#
loop_
_entity.id
_entity.type
_entity.pdbx_description
1 polymer ?
#
loop_
_entity_poly.entity_id
_entity_poly.type
_entity_poly.pdbx_seq_one_letter_code
_entity_poly.pdbx_strand_id
1 'polypeptide(L)'
;MLRIGCHLSASKGYLAMGKEADSINATTFQFFTRNPRGGKAKDIDPTDVDKFLSYAKEHDIQKILAHAPYTLNACSADEGIRVFAKETMADDLRRMEYTPGNCYNFHPGSHVGQGAEIGITMIADMLNEILTADMTTTVLLETMAGKGSEVGKEFEELREIIDRVELKEKMGVCLDTCHVWDGGYDIVNDLDGVIARFDDVIGLDRLKAIHLNDSMNVLGAHKDRHAKIGEGEIGLDALVRVINHPCLKNLPFYLETPNEIPGYAKEINLLRT
;
A
#
# COMPACT_ATOMS: atom_id res chain seq x y z
N MET A 1 19.25 1.11 -8.48
CA MET A 1 18.24 1.28 -9.56
C MET A 1 16.90 1.52 -8.89
N LEU A 2 16.09 2.46 -9.38
CA LEU A 2 14.74 2.74 -8.86
C LEU A 2 13.86 1.49 -8.95
N ARG A 3 13.35 1.01 -7.81
CA ARG A 3 12.41 -0.11 -7.74
C ARG A 3 11.00 0.44 -7.87
N ILE A 4 10.43 0.34 -9.05
CA ILE A 4 9.12 0.91 -9.37
C ILE A 4 8.27 -0.05 -10.19
N GLY A 5 6.98 -0.03 -9.95
CA GLY A 5 5.97 -0.78 -10.68
C GLY A 5 4.59 -0.14 -10.55
N CYS A 6 3.57 -0.87 -10.93
CA CYS A 6 2.19 -0.40 -10.89
C CYS A 6 1.24 -1.50 -10.44
N HIS A 7 -0.04 -1.16 -10.32
CA HIS A 7 -1.10 -2.12 -10.01
C HIS A 7 -1.41 -2.99 -11.23
N LEU A 8 -1.26 -4.33 -11.08
CA LEU A 8 -1.50 -5.33 -12.13
C LEU A 8 -2.68 -6.24 -11.80
N SER A 9 -3.26 -6.82 -12.82
CA SER A 9 -4.38 -7.75 -12.67
C SER A 9 -3.91 -9.17 -12.38
N ALA A 10 -4.31 -9.73 -11.24
CA ALA A 10 -4.05 -11.13 -10.88
C ALA A 10 -4.90 -12.16 -11.65
N SER A 11 -5.77 -11.73 -12.55
CA SER A 11 -6.75 -12.59 -13.22
C SER A 11 -6.13 -13.74 -14.03
N LYS A 12 -4.91 -13.57 -14.53
CA LYS A 12 -4.17 -14.55 -15.35
C LYS A 12 -3.08 -15.31 -14.57
N GLY A 13 -2.96 -15.10 -13.26
CA GLY A 13 -1.97 -15.72 -12.40
C GLY A 13 -0.69 -14.93 -12.18
N TYR A 14 0.19 -15.48 -11.35
CA TYR A 14 1.40 -14.78 -10.89
C TYR A 14 2.45 -14.63 -11.99
N LEU A 15 2.70 -15.68 -12.79
CA LEU A 15 3.66 -15.61 -13.90
C LEU A 15 3.24 -14.57 -14.95
N ALA A 16 1.94 -14.44 -15.19
CA ALA A 16 1.43 -13.43 -16.12
C ALA A 16 1.67 -12.01 -15.61
N MET A 17 1.47 -11.76 -14.31
CA MET A 17 1.82 -10.47 -13.69
C MET A 17 3.32 -10.17 -13.79
N GLY A 18 4.18 -11.17 -13.52
CA GLY A 18 5.63 -11.00 -13.66
C GLY A 18 6.05 -10.62 -15.08
N LYS A 19 5.50 -11.29 -16.09
CA LYS A 19 5.77 -10.97 -17.51
C LYS A 19 5.22 -9.61 -17.92
N GLU A 20 4.05 -9.22 -17.41
CA GLU A 20 3.46 -7.91 -17.68
C GLU A 20 4.30 -6.79 -17.04
N ALA A 21 4.78 -6.97 -15.80
CA ALA A 21 5.71 -6.06 -15.15
C ALA A 21 7.00 -5.87 -15.97
N ASP A 22 7.63 -6.97 -16.37
CA ASP A 22 8.85 -6.94 -17.18
C ASP A 22 8.64 -6.22 -18.53
N SER A 23 7.51 -6.45 -19.19
CA SER A 23 7.17 -5.83 -20.48
C SER A 23 7.08 -4.29 -20.44
N ILE A 24 6.90 -3.71 -19.27
CA ILE A 24 6.85 -2.26 -19.04
C ILE A 24 8.07 -1.74 -18.26
N ASN A 25 9.12 -2.53 -18.16
CA ASN A 25 10.32 -2.23 -17.38
C ASN A 25 10.06 -2.04 -15.87
N ALA A 26 8.98 -2.58 -15.31
CA ALA A 26 8.75 -2.57 -13.87
C ALA A 26 9.64 -3.61 -13.17
N THR A 27 10.13 -3.28 -11.98
CA THR A 27 10.97 -4.15 -11.13
C THR A 27 10.26 -4.56 -9.85
N THR A 28 9.01 -4.19 -9.71
CA THR A 28 8.04 -4.60 -8.70
C THR A 28 6.64 -4.44 -9.27
N PHE A 29 5.62 -4.86 -8.55
CA PHE A 29 4.23 -4.56 -8.87
C PHE A 29 3.34 -4.73 -7.63
N GLN A 30 2.14 -4.16 -7.71
CA GLN A 30 1.06 -4.35 -6.75
C GLN A 30 -0.08 -5.11 -7.41
N PHE A 31 -0.87 -5.83 -6.62
CA PHE A 31 -2.04 -6.56 -7.12
C PHE A 31 -3.08 -6.76 -6.00
N PHE A 32 -4.33 -6.97 -6.38
CA PHE A 32 -5.34 -7.46 -5.45
C PHE A 32 -5.30 -8.99 -5.37
N THR A 33 -5.31 -9.54 -4.15
CA THR A 33 -5.36 -10.99 -3.91
C THR A 33 -6.68 -11.62 -4.39
N ARG A 34 -7.72 -10.79 -4.52
CA ARG A 34 -9.08 -11.13 -4.94
C ARG A 34 -9.73 -9.96 -5.68
N ASN A 35 -11.01 -10.10 -6.07
CA ASN A 35 -11.75 -8.98 -6.62
C ASN A 35 -11.73 -7.80 -5.63
N PRO A 36 -11.34 -6.58 -6.05
CA PRO A 36 -11.23 -5.41 -5.17
C PRO A 36 -12.57 -4.96 -4.55
N ARG A 37 -13.69 -5.44 -5.08
CA ARG A 37 -15.04 -5.23 -4.48
C ARG A 37 -15.39 -6.30 -3.44
N GLY A 38 -14.44 -7.16 -3.07
CA GLY A 38 -14.66 -8.31 -2.19
C GLY A 38 -15.10 -9.56 -2.95
N GLY A 39 -15.32 -10.61 -2.20
CA GLY A 39 -15.76 -11.90 -2.73
C GLY A 39 -14.69 -12.99 -2.65
N LYS A 40 -15.06 -14.18 -3.12
CA LYS A 40 -14.18 -15.35 -3.06
C LYS A 40 -12.98 -15.17 -3.98
N ALA A 41 -11.78 -15.41 -3.46
CA ALA A 41 -10.57 -15.47 -4.24
C ALA A 41 -10.54 -16.75 -5.09
N LYS A 42 -9.87 -16.71 -6.25
CA LYS A 42 -9.55 -17.91 -7.02
C LYS A 42 -8.53 -18.76 -6.27
N ASP A 43 -8.56 -20.06 -6.47
CA ASP A 43 -7.51 -20.93 -5.96
C ASP A 43 -6.16 -20.57 -6.58
N ILE A 44 -5.11 -20.61 -5.77
CA ILE A 44 -3.74 -20.38 -6.24
C ILE A 44 -3.24 -21.68 -6.87
N ASP A 45 -2.66 -21.60 -8.06
CA ASP A 45 -1.92 -22.67 -8.67
C ASP A 45 -0.45 -22.62 -8.21
N PRO A 46 0.02 -23.57 -7.37
CA PRO A 46 1.40 -23.56 -6.89
C PRO A 46 2.42 -23.65 -8.03
N THR A 47 2.09 -24.33 -9.13
CA THR A 47 2.97 -24.45 -10.29
C THR A 47 3.16 -23.10 -10.99
N ASP A 48 2.12 -22.26 -11.05
CA ASP A 48 2.20 -20.91 -11.61
C ASP A 48 3.06 -20.02 -10.71
N VAL A 49 2.91 -20.14 -9.39
CA VAL A 49 3.73 -19.41 -8.41
C VAL A 49 5.21 -19.80 -8.53
N ASP A 50 5.54 -21.08 -8.59
CA ASP A 50 6.93 -21.55 -8.74
C ASP A 50 7.58 -21.02 -10.03
N LYS A 51 6.83 -21.00 -11.12
CA LYS A 51 7.30 -20.39 -12.38
C LYS A 51 7.50 -18.88 -12.23
N PHE A 52 6.59 -18.21 -11.53
CA PHE A 52 6.73 -16.78 -11.25
C PHE A 52 7.97 -16.49 -10.39
N LEU A 53 8.20 -17.22 -9.31
CA LEU A 53 9.35 -17.01 -8.43
C LEU A 53 10.68 -17.17 -9.17
N SER A 54 10.76 -18.17 -10.07
CA SER A 54 11.92 -18.36 -10.94
C SER A 54 12.10 -17.20 -11.91
N TYR A 55 11.03 -16.81 -12.59
CA TYR A 55 11.01 -15.68 -13.52
C TYR A 55 11.39 -14.36 -12.84
N ALA A 56 10.79 -14.09 -11.66
CA ALA A 56 11.04 -12.88 -10.90
C ALA A 56 12.51 -12.74 -10.49
N LYS A 57 13.16 -13.86 -10.13
CA LYS A 57 14.59 -13.89 -9.82
C LYS A 57 15.46 -13.58 -11.04
N GLU A 58 15.11 -14.10 -12.23
CA GLU A 58 15.84 -13.86 -13.48
C GLU A 58 15.72 -12.41 -13.97
N HIS A 59 14.57 -11.78 -13.73
CA HIS A 59 14.21 -10.43 -14.23
C HIS A 59 14.28 -9.33 -13.15
N ASP A 60 14.89 -9.61 -11.98
CA ASP A 60 15.00 -8.66 -10.84
C ASP A 60 13.66 -8.06 -10.39
N ILE A 61 12.57 -8.83 -10.45
CA ILE A 61 11.28 -8.44 -9.90
C ILE A 61 11.25 -8.84 -8.41
N GLN A 62 11.12 -7.86 -7.53
CA GLN A 62 11.22 -8.08 -6.08
C GLN A 62 10.22 -7.18 -5.35
N LYS A 63 9.96 -7.53 -4.07
CA LYS A 63 9.12 -6.69 -3.19
C LYS A 63 7.73 -6.45 -3.77
N ILE A 64 7.08 -7.50 -4.27
CA ILE A 64 5.68 -7.37 -4.71
C ILE A 64 4.79 -7.01 -3.52
N LEU A 65 3.72 -6.27 -3.78
CA LEU A 65 2.78 -5.79 -2.78
C LEU A 65 1.38 -6.32 -3.09
N ALA A 66 0.80 -7.05 -2.16
CA ALA A 66 -0.62 -7.32 -2.24
C ALA A 66 -1.40 -6.19 -1.58
N HIS A 67 -2.50 -5.78 -2.19
CA HIS A 67 -3.40 -4.80 -1.62
C HIS A 67 -4.73 -5.46 -1.22
N ALA A 68 -5.22 -5.11 -0.04
CA ALA A 68 -6.53 -5.52 0.42
C ALA A 68 -7.64 -4.97 -0.50
N PRO A 69 -8.76 -5.67 -0.65
CA PRO A 69 -9.94 -5.05 -1.24
C PRO A 69 -10.31 -3.75 -0.54
N TYR A 70 -10.53 -2.68 -1.29
CA TYR A 70 -10.88 -1.37 -0.72
C TYR A 70 -12.25 -1.33 -0.03
N THR A 71 -13.02 -2.41 -0.10
CA THR A 71 -14.27 -2.59 0.64
C THR A 71 -14.07 -3.08 2.06
N LEU A 72 -12.84 -3.46 2.46
CA LEU A 72 -12.55 -3.88 3.84
C LEU A 72 -12.63 -2.67 4.78
N ASN A 73 -13.32 -2.87 5.90
CA ASN A 73 -13.37 -1.88 6.96
C ASN A 73 -13.33 -2.58 8.33
N ALA A 74 -12.13 -2.70 8.88
CA ALA A 74 -11.89 -3.36 10.16
C ALA A 74 -12.48 -2.62 11.37
N CYS A 75 -12.80 -1.33 11.22
CA CYS A 75 -13.34 -0.50 12.29
C CYS A 75 -14.77 0.00 12.03
N SER A 76 -15.52 -0.67 11.15
CA SER A 76 -16.93 -0.36 10.92
C SER A 76 -17.77 -0.49 12.19
N ALA A 77 -18.81 0.33 12.35
CA ALA A 77 -19.82 0.17 13.37
C ALA A 77 -20.61 -1.15 13.19
N ASP A 78 -20.74 -1.63 11.95
CA ASP A 78 -21.40 -2.89 11.60
C ASP A 78 -20.47 -4.08 11.86
N GLU A 79 -20.90 -4.99 12.75
CA GLU A 79 -20.15 -6.20 13.11
C GLU A 79 -19.96 -7.14 11.91
N GLY A 80 -20.97 -7.29 11.04
CA GLY A 80 -20.88 -8.14 9.85
C GLY A 80 -19.78 -7.67 8.89
N ILE A 81 -19.62 -6.35 8.75
CA ILE A 81 -18.53 -5.76 7.95
C ILE A 81 -17.17 -6.05 8.59
N ARG A 82 -17.03 -5.94 9.92
CA ARG A 82 -15.78 -6.26 10.63
C ARG A 82 -15.42 -7.74 10.52
N VAL A 83 -16.39 -8.64 10.70
CA VAL A 83 -16.17 -10.08 10.53
C VAL A 83 -15.71 -10.40 9.11
N PHE A 84 -16.38 -9.84 8.11
CA PHE A 84 -15.97 -10.01 6.71
C PHE A 84 -14.54 -9.48 6.45
N ALA A 85 -14.19 -8.32 7.02
CA ALA A 85 -12.83 -7.76 6.90
C ALA A 85 -11.79 -8.70 7.51
N LYS A 86 -12.02 -9.20 8.72
CA LYS A 86 -11.15 -10.14 9.43
C LYS A 86 -10.94 -11.44 8.64
N GLU A 87 -12.03 -12.10 8.24
CA GLU A 87 -11.97 -13.37 7.50
C GLU A 87 -11.26 -13.22 6.16
N THR A 88 -11.54 -12.12 5.45
CA THR A 88 -10.92 -11.81 4.16
C THR A 88 -9.43 -11.57 4.32
N MET A 89 -9.03 -10.74 5.28
CA MET A 89 -7.62 -10.42 5.51
C MET A 89 -6.84 -11.65 6.00
N ALA A 90 -7.41 -12.46 6.89
CA ALA A 90 -6.80 -13.72 7.33
C ALA A 90 -6.57 -14.69 6.17
N ASP A 91 -7.52 -14.78 5.22
CA ASP A 91 -7.35 -15.59 4.01
C ASP A 91 -6.27 -15.00 3.09
N ASP A 92 -6.25 -13.68 2.89
CA ASP A 92 -5.27 -13.02 2.06
C ASP A 92 -3.84 -13.19 2.60
N LEU A 93 -3.65 -13.10 3.92
CA LEU A 93 -2.34 -13.34 4.55
C LEU A 93 -1.86 -14.77 4.35
N ARG A 94 -2.74 -15.79 4.48
CA ARG A 94 -2.38 -17.16 4.12
C ARG A 94 -1.96 -17.31 2.65
N ARG A 95 -2.62 -16.58 1.77
CA ARG A 95 -2.31 -16.58 0.32
C ARG A 95 -0.96 -15.91 0.03
N MET A 96 -0.58 -14.91 0.80
CA MET A 96 0.71 -14.24 0.66
C MET A 96 1.90 -15.15 0.99
N GLU A 97 1.71 -16.17 1.82
CA GLU A 97 2.77 -17.16 2.12
C GLU A 97 3.16 -18.05 0.92
N TYR A 98 2.41 -18.03 -0.18
CA TYR A 98 2.88 -18.59 -1.47
C TYR A 98 4.00 -17.76 -2.12
N THR A 99 4.09 -16.46 -1.77
CA THR A 99 5.17 -15.55 -2.20
C THR A 99 5.83 -14.94 -0.97
N PRO A 100 6.63 -15.73 -0.22
CA PRO A 100 7.11 -15.36 1.11
C PRO A 100 8.00 -14.11 1.10
N GLY A 101 8.00 -13.38 2.23
CA GLY A 101 8.86 -12.22 2.44
C GLY A 101 8.42 -10.94 1.71
N ASN A 102 7.18 -10.91 1.21
CA ASN A 102 6.56 -9.75 0.59
C ASN A 102 5.62 -9.01 1.57
N CYS A 103 4.96 -7.97 1.10
CA CYS A 103 4.10 -7.12 1.92
C CYS A 103 2.63 -7.25 1.52
N TYR A 104 1.76 -7.02 2.51
CA TYR A 104 0.31 -6.89 2.32
C TYR A 104 -0.14 -5.54 2.87
N ASN A 105 -0.70 -4.69 2.03
CA ASN A 105 -1.15 -3.34 2.36
C ASN A 105 -2.66 -3.29 2.51
N PHE A 106 -3.15 -2.49 3.46
CA PHE A 106 -4.58 -2.24 3.60
C PHE A 106 -4.87 -0.84 4.14
N HIS A 107 -6.02 -0.28 3.75
CA HIS A 107 -6.56 0.93 4.36
C HIS A 107 -7.05 0.60 5.78
N PRO A 108 -6.64 1.33 6.83
CA PRO A 108 -7.09 1.07 8.19
C PRO A 108 -8.62 1.02 8.34
N GLY A 109 -9.33 1.84 7.56
CA GLY A 109 -10.78 1.86 7.50
C GLY A 109 -11.40 3.14 8.01
N SER A 110 -12.72 3.13 8.18
CA SER A 110 -13.51 4.27 8.64
C SER A 110 -14.30 3.91 9.88
N HIS A 111 -14.16 4.70 10.94
CA HIS A 111 -14.83 4.46 12.23
C HIS A 111 -16.32 4.83 12.24
N VAL A 112 -16.84 5.44 11.19
CA VAL A 112 -18.27 5.72 10.97
C VAL A 112 -18.95 6.34 12.20
N GLY A 113 -18.37 7.44 12.71
CA GLY A 113 -18.93 8.21 13.84
C GLY A 113 -18.65 7.66 15.25
N GLN A 114 -17.98 6.50 15.38
CA GLN A 114 -17.64 5.94 16.70
C GLN A 114 -16.45 6.66 17.38
N GLY A 115 -15.64 7.38 16.61
CA GLY A 115 -14.42 8.03 17.04
C GLY A 115 -13.16 7.24 16.67
N ALA A 116 -12.06 7.95 16.41
CA ALA A 116 -10.80 7.36 15.95
C ALA A 116 -10.22 6.36 16.99
N GLU A 117 -10.30 6.67 18.27
CA GLU A 117 -9.83 5.80 19.36
C GLU A 117 -10.48 4.40 19.35
N ILE A 118 -11.81 4.36 19.13
CA ILE A 118 -12.53 3.08 19.00
C ILE A 118 -12.12 2.37 17.71
N GLY A 119 -11.95 3.12 16.60
CA GLY A 119 -11.48 2.58 15.34
C GLY A 119 -10.09 1.94 15.45
N ILE A 120 -9.15 2.64 16.08
CA ILE A 120 -7.78 2.16 16.34
C ILE A 120 -7.82 0.86 17.15
N THR A 121 -8.61 0.81 18.23
CA THR A 121 -8.77 -0.40 19.05
C THR A 121 -9.26 -1.58 18.21
N MET A 122 -10.34 -1.39 17.44
CA MET A 122 -10.91 -2.45 16.61
C MET A 122 -9.92 -2.98 15.56
N ILE A 123 -9.13 -2.09 14.93
CA ILE A 123 -8.12 -2.49 13.96
C ILE A 123 -7.02 -3.31 14.63
N ALA A 124 -6.52 -2.86 15.78
CA ALA A 124 -5.47 -3.56 16.50
C ALA A 124 -5.94 -4.93 17.01
N ASP A 125 -7.16 -5.02 17.55
CA ASP A 125 -7.77 -6.28 18.00
C ASP A 125 -7.89 -7.28 16.84
N MET A 126 -8.38 -6.84 15.67
CA MET A 126 -8.44 -7.69 14.49
C MET A 126 -7.05 -8.20 14.09
N LEU A 127 -6.02 -7.32 14.09
CA LEU A 127 -4.65 -7.71 13.74
C LEU A 127 -4.09 -8.71 14.74
N ASN A 128 -4.34 -8.55 16.04
CA ASN A 128 -3.92 -9.49 17.09
C ASN A 128 -4.57 -10.88 16.94
N GLU A 129 -5.78 -10.94 16.35
CA GLU A 129 -6.44 -12.23 16.11
C GLU A 129 -5.91 -12.96 14.86
N ILE A 130 -5.42 -12.23 13.83
CA ILE A 130 -5.08 -12.84 12.53
C ILE A 130 -3.57 -12.96 12.27
N LEU A 131 -2.74 -12.18 12.95
CA LEU A 131 -1.28 -12.28 12.79
C LEU A 131 -0.73 -13.49 13.53
N THR A 132 0.25 -14.16 12.93
CA THR A 132 0.95 -15.28 13.54
C THR A 132 2.46 -15.09 13.45
N ALA A 133 3.20 -15.65 14.39
CA ALA A 133 4.66 -15.46 14.50
C ALA A 133 5.43 -16.09 13.33
N ASP A 134 4.89 -17.13 12.71
CA ASP A 134 5.47 -17.86 11.58
C ASP A 134 5.24 -17.21 10.21
N MET A 135 4.33 -16.24 10.10
CA MET A 135 4.14 -15.48 8.87
C MET A 135 5.43 -14.82 8.40
N THR A 136 5.69 -14.88 7.10
CA THR A 136 6.78 -14.14 6.45
C THR A 136 6.34 -12.80 5.90
N THR A 137 5.04 -12.59 5.74
CA THR A 137 4.41 -11.39 5.20
C THR A 137 4.47 -10.25 6.23
N THR A 138 4.89 -9.06 5.77
CA THR A 138 4.77 -7.82 6.56
C THR A 138 3.45 -7.12 6.21
N VAL A 139 2.65 -6.79 7.21
CA VAL A 139 1.37 -6.11 7.03
C VAL A 139 1.58 -4.60 7.13
N LEU A 140 1.12 -3.86 6.12
CA LEU A 140 1.30 -2.42 6.03
C LEU A 140 -0.02 -1.70 6.26
N LEU A 141 0.01 -0.74 7.18
CA LEU A 141 -1.02 0.29 7.30
C LEU A 141 -0.74 1.38 6.26
N GLU A 142 -1.74 1.72 5.48
CA GLU A 142 -1.60 2.83 4.54
C GLU A 142 -1.87 4.17 5.21
N THR A 143 -1.10 5.21 4.86
CA THR A 143 -1.44 6.59 5.22
C THR A 143 -2.69 7.02 4.47
N MET A 144 -3.63 7.70 5.15
CA MET A 144 -4.94 8.04 4.58
C MET A 144 -5.14 9.54 4.40
N ALA A 145 -6.00 9.91 3.45
CA ALA A 145 -6.33 11.31 3.16
C ALA A 145 -7.21 11.98 4.24
N GLY A 146 -7.83 11.19 5.13
CA GLY A 146 -8.76 11.70 6.13
C GLY A 146 -10.15 12.02 5.56
N LYS A 147 -10.57 11.30 4.53
CA LYS A 147 -11.90 11.43 3.95
C LYS A 147 -12.96 10.92 4.91
N GLY A 148 -13.86 11.80 5.32
CA GLY A 148 -14.94 11.44 6.25
C GLY A 148 -14.40 11.05 7.63
N SER A 149 -14.51 9.78 7.98
CA SER A 149 -14.09 9.21 9.27
C SER A 149 -12.98 8.17 9.13
N GLU A 150 -12.13 8.30 8.12
CA GLU A 150 -10.97 7.43 7.92
C GLU A 150 -10.00 7.54 9.09
N VAL A 151 -9.47 6.38 9.51
CA VAL A 151 -8.37 6.25 10.46
C VAL A 151 -7.06 6.17 9.68
N GLY A 152 -6.00 6.79 10.18
CA GLY A 152 -4.68 6.76 9.55
C GLY A 152 -4.31 8.03 8.76
N LYS A 153 -5.08 9.11 8.92
CA LYS A 153 -4.71 10.43 8.41
C LYS A 153 -3.51 11.00 9.17
N GLU A 154 -3.55 10.93 10.49
CA GLU A 154 -2.42 11.36 11.32
C GLU A 154 -1.44 10.21 11.53
N PHE A 155 -0.14 10.48 11.48
CA PHE A 155 0.89 9.46 11.73
C PHE A 155 0.77 8.85 13.11
N GLU A 156 0.28 9.61 14.09
CA GLU A 156 0.00 9.17 15.46
C GLU A 156 -1.05 8.07 15.51
N GLU A 157 -2.08 8.12 14.67
CA GLU A 157 -3.11 7.06 14.60
C GLU A 157 -2.50 5.74 14.11
N LEU A 158 -1.64 5.79 13.09
CA LEU A 158 -0.92 4.60 12.59
C LEU A 158 0.04 4.05 13.65
N ARG A 159 0.78 4.94 14.32
CA ARG A 159 1.67 4.56 15.40
C ARG A 159 0.91 3.89 16.53
N GLU A 160 -0.24 4.41 16.92
CA GLU A 160 -1.03 3.87 18.00
C GLU A 160 -1.61 2.49 17.67
N ILE A 161 -2.04 2.26 16.42
CA ILE A 161 -2.41 0.91 15.96
C ILE A 161 -1.23 -0.05 16.13
N ILE A 162 -0.04 0.32 15.63
CA ILE A 162 1.18 -0.51 15.72
C ILE A 162 1.53 -0.82 17.18
N ASP A 163 1.42 0.15 18.08
CA ASP A 163 1.76 -0.02 19.48
C ASP A 163 0.82 -0.97 20.23
N ARG A 164 -0.43 -1.10 19.79
CA ARG A 164 -1.44 -2.02 20.33
C ARG A 164 -1.36 -3.44 19.73
N VAL A 165 -0.62 -3.63 18.63
CA VAL A 165 -0.41 -4.94 18.02
C VAL A 165 0.67 -5.71 18.79
N GLU A 166 0.40 -6.97 19.16
CA GLU A 166 1.33 -7.81 19.90
C GLU A 166 2.57 -8.18 19.06
N LEU A 167 2.36 -8.58 17.79
CA LEU A 167 3.41 -8.93 16.83
C LEU A 167 3.84 -7.69 16.01
N LYS A 168 4.35 -6.67 16.72
CA LYS A 168 4.74 -5.38 16.10
C LYS A 168 5.77 -5.50 14.99
N GLU A 169 6.63 -6.50 15.05
CA GLU A 169 7.66 -6.78 14.04
C GLU A 169 7.07 -7.20 12.68
N LYS A 170 5.81 -7.63 12.67
CA LYS A 170 5.05 -7.93 11.44
C LYS A 170 4.40 -6.71 10.81
N MET A 171 4.44 -5.56 11.50
CA MET A 171 3.78 -4.33 11.07
C MET A 171 4.75 -3.36 10.39
N GLY A 172 4.27 -2.69 9.38
CA GLY A 172 4.92 -1.57 8.70
C GLY A 172 3.90 -0.56 8.19
N VAL A 173 4.37 0.39 7.40
CA VAL A 173 3.56 1.45 6.81
C VAL A 173 3.84 1.54 5.31
N CYS A 174 2.79 1.78 4.54
CA CYS A 174 2.84 2.25 3.17
C CYS A 174 2.48 3.74 3.16
N LEU A 175 3.37 4.59 2.66
CA LEU A 175 3.10 6.01 2.50
C LEU A 175 2.56 6.26 1.10
N ASP A 176 1.32 6.78 0.99
CA ASP A 176 0.77 7.25 -0.28
C ASP A 176 0.97 8.76 -0.41
N THR A 177 1.60 9.20 -1.49
CA THR A 177 1.92 10.61 -1.73
C THR A 177 0.67 11.47 -1.95
N CYS A 178 -0.37 10.94 -2.60
CA CYS A 178 -1.65 11.61 -2.75
C CYS A 178 -2.38 11.72 -1.40
N HIS A 179 -2.40 10.64 -0.61
CA HIS A 179 -3.09 10.62 0.68
C HIS A 179 -2.45 11.58 1.70
N VAL A 180 -1.13 11.57 1.84
CA VAL A 180 -0.48 12.50 2.77
C VAL A 180 -0.65 13.96 2.33
N TRP A 181 -0.59 14.25 1.03
CA TRP A 181 -0.89 15.58 0.48
C TRP A 181 -2.32 16.00 0.78
N ASP A 182 -3.29 15.16 0.45
CA ASP A 182 -4.71 15.42 0.73
C ASP A 182 -4.98 15.45 2.25
N GLY A 183 -4.19 14.75 3.05
CA GLY A 183 -4.20 14.76 4.52
C GLY A 183 -3.62 16.04 5.16
N GLY A 184 -2.90 16.85 4.39
CA GLY A 184 -2.35 18.14 4.83
C GLY A 184 -0.83 18.15 5.07
N TYR A 185 -0.11 17.09 4.70
CA TYR A 185 1.36 17.05 4.76
C TYR A 185 1.95 17.61 3.46
N ASP A 186 2.64 18.75 3.55
CA ASP A 186 3.18 19.48 2.37
C ASP A 186 4.47 18.84 1.84
N ILE A 187 4.34 17.76 1.09
CA ILE A 187 5.47 17.07 0.44
C ILE A 187 6.04 17.85 -0.76
N VAL A 188 5.38 18.94 -1.19
CA VAL A 188 5.84 19.81 -2.27
C VAL A 188 6.85 20.84 -1.77
N ASN A 189 6.56 21.51 -0.66
CA ASN A 189 7.41 22.58 -0.17
C ASN A 189 8.28 22.18 1.04
N ASP A 190 7.89 21.11 1.78
CA ASP A 190 8.58 20.66 3.00
C ASP A 190 8.66 19.12 3.10
N LEU A 191 9.18 18.48 2.06
CA LEU A 191 9.35 17.01 2.05
C LEU A 191 10.23 16.54 3.22
N ASP A 192 11.35 17.23 3.49
CA ASP A 192 12.26 16.86 4.58
C ASP A 192 11.56 16.95 5.96
N GLY A 193 10.73 17.97 6.18
CA GLY A 193 9.95 18.12 7.41
C GLY A 193 8.88 17.03 7.56
N VAL A 194 8.22 16.65 6.48
CA VAL A 194 7.25 15.54 6.50
C VAL A 194 7.94 14.21 6.83
N ILE A 195 9.10 13.94 6.22
CA ILE A 195 9.87 12.70 6.47
C ILE A 195 10.42 12.68 7.89
N ALA A 196 10.93 13.82 8.40
CA ALA A 196 11.38 13.92 9.79
C ALA A 196 10.23 13.68 10.79
N ARG A 197 9.04 14.23 10.53
CA ARG A 197 7.86 13.96 11.37
C ARG A 197 7.45 12.48 11.30
N PHE A 198 7.50 11.85 10.13
CA PHE A 198 7.23 10.42 10.02
C PHE A 198 8.22 9.60 10.85
N ASP A 199 9.50 9.95 10.81
CA ASP A 199 10.55 9.28 11.59
C ASP A 199 10.33 9.47 13.10
N ASP A 200 10.04 10.68 13.54
CA ASP A 200 9.79 10.98 14.95
C ASP A 200 8.57 10.23 15.53
N VAL A 201 7.50 10.09 14.74
CA VAL A 201 6.25 9.48 15.22
C VAL A 201 6.24 7.97 15.03
N ILE A 202 6.60 7.49 13.84
CA ILE A 202 6.47 6.07 13.46
C ILE A 202 7.82 5.35 13.46
N GLY A 203 8.85 6.02 12.93
CA GLY A 203 10.15 5.45 12.63
C GLY A 203 10.29 5.05 11.16
N LEU A 204 11.36 5.49 10.49
CA LEU A 204 11.62 5.16 9.09
C LEU A 204 11.88 3.67 8.84
N ASP A 205 12.28 2.92 9.86
CA ASP A 205 12.42 1.47 9.79
C ASP A 205 11.08 0.75 9.55
N ARG A 206 9.96 1.40 9.87
CA ARG A 206 8.60 0.92 9.59
C ARG A 206 8.09 1.24 8.19
N LEU A 207 8.69 2.20 7.48
CA LEU A 207 8.31 2.52 6.12
C LEU A 207 8.81 1.44 5.15
N LYS A 208 7.92 0.70 4.52
CA LYS A 208 8.25 -0.47 3.69
C LYS A 208 7.89 -0.30 2.23
N ALA A 209 6.96 0.60 1.92
CA ALA A 209 6.42 0.80 0.59
C ALA A 209 5.97 2.25 0.40
N ILE A 210 5.97 2.71 -0.84
CA ILE A 210 5.43 4.02 -1.21
C ILE A 210 4.47 3.83 -2.39
N HIS A 211 3.23 4.26 -2.22
CA HIS A 211 2.34 4.54 -3.33
C HIS A 211 2.70 5.92 -3.89
N LEU A 212 3.19 5.93 -5.12
CA LEU A 212 3.64 7.15 -5.79
C LEU A 212 2.56 7.64 -6.73
N ASN A 213 1.71 8.53 -6.25
CA ASN A 213 0.56 9.07 -6.95
C ASN A 213 0.60 10.59 -6.93
N ASP A 214 0.20 11.24 -8.02
CA ASP A 214 -0.12 12.67 -8.00
C ASP A 214 -1.56 12.87 -7.52
N SER A 215 -1.92 14.07 -7.08
CA SER A 215 -3.26 14.37 -6.59
C SER A 215 -3.98 15.38 -7.48
N MET A 216 -5.27 15.13 -7.74
CA MET A 216 -6.16 16.10 -8.41
C MET A 216 -6.57 17.26 -7.49
N ASN A 217 -6.20 17.23 -6.21
CA ASN A 217 -6.68 18.14 -5.20
C ASN A 217 -5.57 19.01 -4.63
N VAL A 218 -5.94 20.17 -4.10
CA VAL A 218 -5.03 21.04 -3.34
C VAL A 218 -4.69 20.40 -1.98
N LEU A 219 -3.61 20.84 -1.38
CA LEU A 219 -3.15 20.43 -0.05
C LEU A 219 -4.28 20.48 0.98
N GLY A 220 -4.45 19.39 1.73
CA GLY A 220 -5.43 19.31 2.83
C GLY A 220 -6.89 19.18 2.37
N ALA A 221 -7.14 18.74 1.15
CA ALA A 221 -8.49 18.64 0.60
C ALA A 221 -9.33 17.47 1.18
N HIS A 222 -8.70 16.46 1.77
CA HIS A 222 -9.33 15.24 2.33
C HIS A 222 -10.25 14.51 1.36
N LYS A 223 -9.76 14.25 0.13
CA LYS A 223 -10.62 13.68 -0.94
C LYS A 223 -10.14 12.37 -1.53
N ASP A 224 -8.86 12.13 -1.62
CA ASP A 224 -8.30 10.95 -2.25
C ASP A 224 -8.75 10.83 -3.73
N ARG A 225 -8.04 11.50 -4.62
CA ARG A 225 -8.24 11.45 -6.07
C ARG A 225 -6.89 11.48 -6.78
N HIS A 226 -6.42 10.32 -7.21
CA HIS A 226 -5.17 10.19 -7.94
C HIS A 226 -5.23 10.88 -9.30
N ALA A 227 -4.20 11.65 -9.61
CA ALA A 227 -3.91 12.12 -10.96
C ALA A 227 -2.75 11.31 -11.55
N LYS A 228 -2.55 11.42 -12.85
CA LYS A 228 -1.34 10.89 -13.50
C LYS A 228 -0.12 11.68 -13.07
N ILE A 229 1.03 11.02 -13.09
CA ILE A 229 2.30 11.62 -12.68
C ILE A 229 2.56 12.93 -13.44
N GLY A 230 2.65 14.03 -12.70
CA GLY A 230 2.90 15.37 -13.23
C GLY A 230 1.69 16.08 -13.83
N GLU A 231 0.48 15.49 -13.73
CA GLU A 231 -0.77 16.10 -14.20
C GLU A 231 -1.65 16.62 -13.04
N GLY A 232 -1.17 16.53 -11.79
CA GLY A 232 -1.89 16.94 -10.58
C GLY A 232 -1.23 18.10 -9.85
N GLU A 233 -1.70 18.35 -8.63
CA GLU A 233 -1.30 19.47 -7.78
C GLU A 233 0.04 19.24 -7.04
N ILE A 234 0.48 17.99 -6.90
CA ILE A 234 1.82 17.65 -6.36
C ILE A 234 2.88 17.95 -7.41
N GLY A 235 2.65 17.51 -8.64
CA GLY A 235 3.48 17.77 -9.80
C GLY A 235 4.74 16.90 -9.88
N LEU A 236 5.28 16.81 -11.10
CA LEU A 236 6.41 15.93 -11.42
C LEU A 236 7.65 16.21 -10.58
N ASP A 237 8.03 17.49 -10.43
CA ASP A 237 9.25 17.87 -9.72
C ASP A 237 9.25 17.43 -8.25
N ALA A 238 8.11 17.50 -7.58
CA ALA A 238 7.97 17.03 -6.21
C ALA A 238 8.05 15.51 -6.12
N LEU A 239 7.37 14.78 -7.02
CA LEU A 239 7.42 13.32 -7.07
C LEU A 239 8.84 12.81 -7.41
N VAL A 240 9.57 13.52 -8.29
CA VAL A 240 11.00 13.23 -8.56
C VAL A 240 11.85 13.45 -7.31
N ARG A 241 11.59 14.48 -6.49
CA ARG A 241 12.28 14.63 -5.19
C ARG A 241 11.97 13.47 -4.25
N VAL A 242 10.73 12.98 -4.20
CA VAL A 242 10.34 11.83 -3.38
C VAL A 242 11.15 10.59 -3.74
N ILE A 243 11.21 10.21 -5.02
CA ILE A 243 11.93 8.99 -5.44
C ILE A 243 13.45 9.09 -5.29
N ASN A 244 14.00 10.31 -5.24
CA ASN A 244 15.43 10.54 -5.06
C ASN A 244 15.82 10.89 -3.61
N HIS A 245 14.85 11.03 -2.71
CA HIS A 245 15.13 11.38 -1.31
C HIS A 245 16.01 10.29 -0.65
N PRO A 246 17.09 10.66 0.07
CA PRO A 246 18.05 9.71 0.64
C PRO A 246 17.42 8.60 1.48
N CYS A 247 16.38 8.92 2.25
CA CYS A 247 15.67 7.96 3.10
C CYS A 247 14.66 7.09 2.34
N LEU A 248 14.23 7.50 1.14
CA LEU A 248 13.13 6.83 0.41
C LEU A 248 13.60 6.04 -0.81
N LYS A 249 14.67 6.47 -1.49
CA LYS A 249 15.13 5.97 -2.80
C LYS A 249 15.38 4.46 -2.90
N ASN A 250 15.54 3.78 -1.77
CA ASN A 250 15.77 2.34 -1.71
C ASN A 250 14.49 1.54 -1.45
N LEU A 251 13.35 2.21 -1.23
CA LEU A 251 12.05 1.59 -1.05
C LEU A 251 11.43 1.23 -2.41
N PRO A 252 10.50 0.28 -2.45
CA PRO A 252 9.69 0.02 -3.63
C PRO A 252 8.59 1.09 -3.77
N PHE A 253 8.37 1.52 -5.00
CA PHE A 253 7.34 2.49 -5.40
C PHE A 253 6.29 1.82 -6.27
N TYR A 254 5.02 2.08 -6.01
CA TYR A 254 3.89 1.52 -6.74
C TYR A 254 2.98 2.63 -7.24
N LEU A 255 2.68 2.59 -8.53
CA LEU A 255 1.78 3.54 -9.20
C LEU A 255 0.34 3.01 -9.15
N GLU A 256 -0.57 3.85 -8.72
CA GLU A 256 -2.03 3.60 -8.76
C GLU A 256 -2.75 4.71 -9.54
N THR A 257 -2.01 5.41 -10.37
CA THR A 257 -2.52 6.47 -11.25
C THR A 257 -3.59 5.93 -12.19
N PRO A 258 -4.53 6.77 -12.68
CA PRO A 258 -5.62 6.32 -13.55
C PRO A 258 -5.10 6.03 -14.96
N ASN A 259 -4.35 4.93 -15.10
CA ASN A 259 -3.72 4.50 -16.34
C ASN A 259 -4.08 3.05 -16.70
N GLU A 260 -3.92 2.74 -17.96
CA GLU A 260 -3.77 1.40 -18.50
C GLU A 260 -2.28 1.05 -18.64
N ILE A 261 -1.94 -0.21 -18.91
CA ILE A 261 -0.55 -0.71 -19.00
C ILE A 261 0.36 0.19 -19.87
N PRO A 262 -0.03 0.67 -21.06
CA PRO A 262 0.83 1.58 -21.82
C PRO A 262 1.07 2.95 -21.16
N GLY A 263 0.13 3.42 -20.34
CA GLY A 263 0.27 4.65 -19.54
C GLY A 263 1.28 4.45 -18.41
N TYR A 264 1.17 3.35 -17.66
CA TYR A 264 2.14 2.99 -16.64
C TYR A 264 3.55 2.84 -17.21
N ALA A 265 3.70 2.22 -18.38
CA ALA A 265 5.00 2.13 -19.06
C ALA A 265 5.61 3.52 -19.31
N LYS A 266 4.81 4.51 -19.70
CA LYS A 266 5.27 5.89 -19.91
C LYS A 266 5.68 6.54 -18.60
N GLU A 267 4.90 6.41 -17.54
CA GLU A 267 5.21 6.98 -16.22
C GLU A 267 6.47 6.35 -15.60
N ILE A 268 6.62 5.03 -15.68
CA ILE A 268 7.83 4.34 -15.20
C ILE A 268 9.07 4.82 -15.96
N ASN A 269 8.98 4.99 -17.28
CA ASN A 269 10.10 5.51 -18.06
C ASN A 269 10.38 6.98 -17.73
N LEU A 270 9.36 7.81 -17.56
CA LEU A 270 9.49 9.22 -17.16
C LEU A 270 10.23 9.37 -15.82
N LEU A 271 9.88 8.53 -14.83
CA LEU A 271 10.47 8.60 -13.49
C LEU A 271 11.90 8.01 -13.41
N ARG A 272 12.37 7.35 -14.46
CA ARG A 272 13.74 6.81 -14.57
C ARG A 272 14.72 7.71 -15.34
N THR A 273 14.22 8.74 -16.00
CA THR A 273 15.05 9.75 -16.70
C THR A 273 15.53 10.80 -15.75
#